data_8274312e3e18acdc29f4b61ef18f6085
#
_entry.id   8274312e3e18acdc29f4b61ef18f6085
#
_cell.length_a   1.000
_cell.length_b   1.000
_cell.length_c   1.000
_cell.angle_alpha   90.00
_cell.angle_beta   90.00
_cell.angle_gamma   90.00
#
_symmetry.space_group_name_H-M   'P 1'
#
loop_
_entity.id
_entity.type
_entity.pdbx_description
1 polymer ?
#
loop_
_entity_poly.entity_id
_entity_poly.type
_entity_poly.pdbx_seq_one_letter_code
_entity_poly.pdbx_strand_id
1 'polypeptide(L)'
;MKKALFFIGFFVMLCSFNTDKSNQIPSGEKLVYAGSYNMSGLMTQLAQVTLSTEMVNTSNKTYLHLNCELATFSKWDKFFKIRDTYEAYVNPTTLKPSLYKRNIDEGGWTKKEKYVFKGNSVTSTAKRKNCDETTKTFTIGGSTQDVVSLMYKIRTLDFNKMKTGQSQSFVIVFDETQIPVTIKLLGTEAVSAGNLGSKNCYKLSIGAKTDVLKGKDKNLIYLTADSKKIPVLMKFSIPVGTGQLALTSATGI
;
A
#
# COMPACT_ATOMS: atom_id res chain seq x y z
N MET A 1 39.93 -53.30 -41.98
CA MET A 1 39.70 -51.84 -41.96
C MET A 1 38.33 -51.60 -41.33
N LYS A 2 38.27 -51.28 -40.04
CA LYS A 2 37.04 -51.08 -39.31
C LYS A 2 36.89 -49.58 -39.06
N LYS A 3 35.85 -48.94 -39.62
CA LYS A 3 35.52 -47.53 -39.39
C LYS A 3 34.69 -47.44 -38.10
N ALA A 4 35.21 -46.77 -37.08
CA ALA A 4 34.51 -46.43 -35.87
C ALA A 4 33.72 -45.14 -36.11
N LEU A 5 32.37 -45.20 -36.01
CA LEU A 5 31.49 -44.03 -35.99
C LEU A 5 31.47 -43.46 -34.58
N PHE A 6 31.94 -42.22 -34.43
CA PHE A 6 31.86 -41.46 -33.18
C PHE A 6 30.49 -40.73 -33.16
N PHE A 7 29.58 -41.18 -32.29
CA PHE A 7 28.32 -40.50 -32.03
C PHE A 7 28.58 -39.44 -30.95
N ILE A 8 28.67 -38.17 -31.36
CA ILE A 8 28.69 -37.05 -30.43
C ILE A 8 27.25 -36.73 -30.05
N GLY A 9 26.84 -37.20 -28.88
CA GLY A 9 25.56 -36.82 -28.26
C GLY A 9 25.64 -35.37 -27.79
N PHE A 10 24.96 -34.48 -28.49
CA PHE A 10 24.77 -33.09 -28.06
C PHE A 10 23.70 -33.07 -26.92
N PHE A 11 24.19 -33.07 -25.68
CA PHE A 11 23.38 -32.94 -24.51
C PHE A 11 22.99 -31.47 -24.36
N VAL A 12 21.82 -31.09 -24.91
CA VAL A 12 21.23 -29.77 -24.70
C VAL A 12 20.75 -29.70 -23.24
N MET A 13 21.55 -29.10 -22.39
CA MET A 13 21.22 -28.77 -21.03
C MET A 13 20.17 -27.64 -21.10
N LEU A 14 18.88 -28.00 -21.02
CA LEU A 14 17.79 -27.05 -20.81
C LEU A 14 17.98 -26.44 -19.40
N CYS A 15 18.74 -25.35 -19.34
CA CYS A 15 18.70 -24.46 -18.19
C CYS A 15 17.29 -23.90 -18.10
N SER A 16 16.45 -24.53 -17.31
CA SER A 16 15.23 -23.90 -16.82
C SER A 16 15.64 -22.65 -16.07
N PHE A 17 15.55 -21.50 -16.72
CA PHE A 17 15.55 -20.24 -16.04
C PHE A 17 14.30 -20.24 -15.15
N ASN A 18 14.45 -20.65 -13.89
CA ASN A 18 13.54 -20.26 -12.85
C ASN A 18 13.65 -18.74 -12.76
N THR A 19 12.83 -18.03 -13.52
CA THR A 19 12.53 -16.65 -13.22
C THR A 19 11.94 -16.69 -11.81
N ASP A 20 12.72 -16.25 -10.82
CA ASP A 20 12.18 -15.91 -9.53
C ASP A 20 10.90 -15.11 -9.81
N LYS A 21 9.74 -15.68 -9.40
CA LYS A 21 8.48 -14.94 -9.45
C LYS A 21 8.71 -13.73 -8.57
N SER A 22 9.13 -12.64 -9.20
CA SER A 22 9.25 -11.36 -8.51
C SER A 22 7.95 -11.14 -7.75
N ASN A 23 8.01 -10.66 -6.52
CA ASN A 23 6.87 -10.24 -5.71
C ASN A 23 6.17 -9.04 -6.40
N GLN A 24 5.70 -9.24 -7.62
CA GLN A 24 5.01 -8.22 -8.39
C GLN A 24 3.57 -8.13 -7.91
N ILE A 25 3.14 -6.92 -7.67
CA ILE A 25 1.73 -6.64 -7.39
C ILE A 25 0.96 -6.90 -8.69
N PRO A 26 -0.06 -7.78 -8.69
CA PRO A 26 -0.82 -8.08 -9.89
C PRO A 26 -1.62 -6.86 -10.34
N SER A 27 -1.79 -6.71 -11.66
CA SER A 27 -2.81 -5.82 -12.23
C SER A 27 -4.18 -6.47 -12.11
N GLY A 28 -5.20 -5.69 -11.78
CA GLY A 28 -6.56 -6.21 -11.57
C GLY A 28 -6.84 -6.69 -10.14
N GLU A 29 -5.89 -6.55 -9.22
CA GLU A 29 -6.16 -6.80 -7.80
C GLU A 29 -7.21 -5.82 -7.29
N LYS A 30 -8.22 -6.33 -6.57
CA LYS A 30 -9.20 -5.53 -5.87
C LYS A 30 -9.41 -6.09 -4.46
N LEU A 31 -9.15 -5.26 -3.46
CA LEU A 31 -9.28 -5.57 -2.04
C LEU A 31 -10.31 -4.63 -1.43
N VAL A 32 -11.36 -5.19 -0.82
CA VAL A 32 -12.44 -4.40 -0.20
C VAL A 32 -12.40 -4.62 1.30
N TYR A 33 -12.48 -3.53 2.06
CA TYR A 33 -12.41 -3.53 3.52
C TYR A 33 -13.65 -2.86 4.12
N ALA A 34 -14.10 -3.41 5.25
CA ALA A 34 -14.99 -2.70 6.16
C ALA A 34 -14.16 -1.81 7.11
N GLY A 35 -14.39 -0.52 7.04
CA GLY A 35 -13.85 0.47 7.96
C GLY A 35 -14.72 0.60 9.19
N SER A 36 -14.16 0.31 10.36
CA SER A 36 -14.85 0.39 11.63
C SER A 36 -14.12 1.32 12.61
N TYR A 37 -14.89 1.96 13.45
CA TYR A 37 -14.40 2.86 14.49
C TYR A 37 -15.00 2.48 15.84
N ASN A 38 -14.22 2.61 16.91
CA ASN A 38 -14.70 2.35 18.27
C ASN A 38 -15.54 3.54 18.76
N MET A 39 -16.84 3.33 18.83
CA MET A 39 -17.79 4.29 19.39
C MET A 39 -18.25 3.78 20.76
N SER A 40 -17.78 4.42 21.83
CA SER A 40 -18.16 4.09 23.22
C SER A 40 -17.98 2.60 23.59
N GLY A 41 -16.87 2.00 23.14
CA GLY A 41 -16.57 0.59 23.41
C GLY A 41 -17.07 -0.41 22.36
N LEU A 42 -17.88 0.04 21.40
CA LEU A 42 -18.43 -0.81 20.32
C LEU A 42 -17.78 -0.47 18.98
N MET A 43 -17.20 -1.48 18.32
CA MET A 43 -16.68 -1.34 16.96
C MET A 43 -17.82 -1.27 15.95
N THR A 44 -18.05 -0.08 15.40
CA THR A 44 -19.14 0.22 14.47
C THR A 44 -18.59 0.39 13.06
N GLN A 45 -19.15 -0.34 12.08
CA GLN A 45 -18.79 -0.18 10.68
C GLN A 45 -19.38 1.13 10.12
N LEU A 46 -18.48 2.01 9.65
CA LEU A 46 -18.83 3.35 9.18
C LEU A 46 -18.60 3.52 7.67
N ALA A 47 -17.61 2.84 7.12
CA ALA A 47 -17.12 3.10 5.78
C ALA A 47 -16.66 1.82 5.07
N GLN A 48 -16.51 1.93 3.76
CA GLN A 48 -15.82 0.97 2.93
C GLN A 48 -14.52 1.61 2.43
N VAL A 49 -13.44 0.83 2.40
CA VAL A 49 -12.20 1.17 1.70
C VAL A 49 -12.00 0.15 0.59
N THR A 50 -11.69 0.62 -0.61
CA THR A 50 -11.36 -0.23 -1.76
C THR A 50 -9.95 0.10 -2.23
N LEU A 51 -9.08 -0.89 -2.26
CA LEU A 51 -7.79 -0.82 -2.94
C LEU A 51 -7.91 -1.53 -4.28
N SER A 52 -7.41 -0.93 -5.35
CA SER A 52 -7.36 -1.57 -6.67
C SER A 52 -6.07 -1.23 -7.41
N THR A 53 -5.71 -2.11 -8.34
CA THR A 53 -4.50 -1.97 -9.15
C THR A 53 -4.82 -2.15 -10.62
N GLU A 54 -4.18 -1.36 -11.48
CA GLU A 54 -4.37 -1.41 -12.92
C GLU A 54 -3.06 -1.05 -13.65
N MET A 55 -2.75 -1.76 -14.75
CA MET A 55 -1.67 -1.35 -15.63
C MET A 55 -2.13 -0.24 -16.56
N VAL A 56 -1.42 0.88 -16.54
CA VAL A 56 -1.68 2.04 -17.40
C VAL A 56 -0.51 2.26 -18.34
N ASN A 57 -0.79 2.17 -19.64
CA ASN A 57 0.20 2.41 -20.70
C ASN A 57 0.04 3.84 -21.24
N THR A 58 1.14 4.57 -21.29
CA THR A 58 1.26 5.84 -21.99
C THR A 58 2.12 5.65 -23.24
N SER A 59 2.24 6.65 -24.10
CA SER A 59 3.11 6.60 -25.28
C SER A 59 4.57 6.23 -24.96
N ASN A 60 5.06 6.55 -23.75
CA ASN A 60 6.47 6.44 -23.41
C ASN A 60 6.76 5.50 -22.23
N LYS A 61 5.76 5.16 -21.40
CA LYS A 61 5.98 4.40 -20.15
C LYS A 61 4.74 3.62 -19.75
N THR A 62 4.99 2.49 -19.11
CA THR A 62 3.98 1.72 -18.39
C THR A 62 4.06 2.02 -16.91
N TYR A 63 2.93 2.21 -16.26
CA TYR A 63 2.78 2.41 -14.83
C TYR A 63 1.86 1.35 -14.25
N LEU A 64 2.08 1.00 -13.00
CA LEU A 64 1.06 0.38 -12.17
C LEU A 64 0.31 1.50 -11.44
N HIS A 65 -0.97 1.66 -11.74
CA HIS A 65 -1.88 2.56 -11.05
C HIS A 65 -2.40 1.86 -9.81
N LEU A 66 -2.18 2.47 -8.67
CA LEU A 66 -2.62 2.05 -7.35
C LEU A 66 -3.70 3.03 -6.91
N ASN A 67 -4.91 2.54 -6.66
CA ASN A 67 -6.03 3.37 -6.26
C ASN A 67 -6.55 2.93 -4.88
N CYS A 68 -6.87 3.90 -4.03
CA CYS A 68 -7.51 3.73 -2.73
C CYS A 68 -8.70 4.66 -2.64
N GLU A 69 -9.89 4.09 -2.51
CA GLU A 69 -11.14 4.83 -2.32
C GLU A 69 -11.67 4.59 -0.92
N LEU A 70 -12.04 5.66 -0.21
CA LEU A 70 -12.70 5.63 1.08
C LEU A 70 -14.06 6.30 0.97
N ALA A 71 -15.12 5.58 1.30
CA ALA A 71 -16.48 6.11 1.30
C ALA A 71 -17.25 5.65 2.55
N THR A 72 -17.88 6.58 3.25
CA THR A 72 -18.85 6.25 4.31
C THR A 72 -20.07 5.56 3.70
N PHE A 73 -20.65 4.61 4.45
CA PHE A 73 -21.95 4.04 4.07
C PHE A 73 -23.04 5.10 4.10
N SER A 74 -24.01 5.03 3.20
CA SER A 74 -25.06 6.04 3.01
C SER A 74 -25.83 6.36 4.30
N LYS A 75 -26.01 5.38 5.19
CA LYS A 75 -26.67 5.58 6.50
C LYS A 75 -25.91 6.54 7.42
N TRP A 76 -24.59 6.70 7.22
CA TRP A 76 -23.71 7.56 8.01
C TRP A 76 -23.49 8.94 7.36
N ASP A 77 -23.77 9.09 6.06
CA ASP A 77 -23.55 10.34 5.32
C ASP A 77 -24.27 11.55 5.93
N LYS A 78 -25.40 11.31 6.61
CA LYS A 78 -26.14 12.37 7.31
C LYS A 78 -25.38 12.94 8.52
N PHE A 79 -24.47 12.17 9.10
CA PHE A 79 -23.65 12.58 10.23
C PHE A 79 -22.32 13.14 9.78
N PHE A 80 -21.61 12.39 8.94
CA PHE A 80 -20.32 12.80 8.38
C PHE A 80 -20.06 12.04 7.09
N LYS A 81 -20.15 12.73 5.96
CA LYS A 81 -19.91 12.14 4.64
C LYS A 81 -18.43 12.20 4.29
N ILE A 82 -17.85 11.06 3.90
CA ILE A 82 -16.50 10.96 3.37
C ILE A 82 -16.53 10.38 1.95
N ARG A 83 -15.83 11.01 1.02
CA ARG A 83 -15.59 10.54 -0.35
C ARG A 83 -14.17 10.91 -0.74
N ASP A 84 -13.23 10.06 -0.35
CA ASP A 84 -11.82 10.31 -0.56
C ASP A 84 -11.25 9.36 -1.59
N THR A 85 -10.34 9.87 -2.42
CA THR A 85 -9.52 9.06 -3.31
C THR A 85 -8.06 9.38 -3.16
N TYR A 86 -7.24 8.34 -3.19
CA TYR A 86 -5.78 8.40 -3.16
C TYR A 86 -5.24 7.54 -4.28
N GLU A 87 -4.48 8.12 -5.19
CA GLU A 87 -3.96 7.44 -6.38
C GLU A 87 -2.45 7.56 -6.44
N ALA A 88 -1.76 6.49 -6.78
CA ALA A 88 -0.34 6.53 -7.09
C ALA A 88 -0.07 5.84 -8.44
N TYR A 89 0.73 6.46 -9.29
CA TYR A 89 1.25 5.88 -10.52
C TYR A 89 2.71 5.56 -10.29
N VAL A 90 3.02 4.26 -10.20
CA VAL A 90 4.34 3.78 -9.81
C VAL A 90 5.00 2.99 -10.94
N ASN A 91 6.33 2.87 -10.87
CA ASN A 91 7.03 1.91 -11.72
C ASN A 91 6.60 0.48 -11.31
N PRO A 92 6.17 -0.39 -12.24
CA PRO A 92 5.61 -1.71 -11.90
C PRO A 92 6.59 -2.64 -11.16
N THR A 93 7.88 -2.50 -11.41
CA THR A 93 8.91 -3.37 -10.82
C THR A 93 9.42 -2.84 -9.48
N THR A 94 9.73 -1.54 -9.41
CA THR A 94 10.37 -0.94 -8.23
C THR A 94 9.39 -0.35 -7.23
N LEU A 95 8.14 -0.13 -7.66
CA LEU A 95 7.09 0.60 -6.94
C LEU A 95 7.49 2.05 -6.58
N LYS A 96 8.49 2.62 -7.30
CA LYS A 96 8.88 4.01 -7.13
C LYS A 96 7.78 4.90 -7.72
N PRO A 97 7.24 5.88 -6.94
CA PRO A 97 6.18 6.75 -7.43
C PRO A 97 6.71 7.72 -8.49
N SER A 98 5.84 8.03 -9.46
CA SER A 98 6.03 9.07 -10.48
C SER A 98 5.00 10.17 -10.31
N LEU A 99 3.78 9.80 -9.91
CA LEU A 99 2.67 10.71 -9.68
C LEU A 99 1.84 10.18 -8.52
N TYR A 100 1.47 11.07 -7.61
CA TYR A 100 0.47 10.81 -6.57
C TYR A 100 -0.61 11.88 -6.65
N LYS A 101 -1.86 11.49 -6.42
CA LYS A 101 -2.99 12.40 -6.33
C LYS A 101 -3.82 12.07 -5.10
N ARG A 102 -4.40 13.08 -4.52
CA ARG A 102 -5.34 12.95 -3.41
C ARG A 102 -6.52 13.90 -3.64
N ASN A 103 -7.72 13.37 -3.55
CA ASN A 103 -8.95 14.14 -3.58
C ASN A 103 -9.77 13.80 -2.34
N ILE A 104 -9.97 14.76 -1.48
CA ILE A 104 -10.63 14.65 -0.18
C ILE A 104 -11.95 15.40 -0.23
N ASP A 105 -13.02 14.77 0.22
CA ASP A 105 -14.31 15.39 0.49
C ASP A 105 -14.87 14.83 1.79
N GLU A 106 -14.62 15.56 2.87
CA GLU A 106 -15.00 15.20 4.24
C GLU A 106 -15.93 16.24 4.83
N GLY A 107 -17.22 15.89 4.95
CA GLY A 107 -18.25 16.80 5.49
C GLY A 107 -18.38 18.11 4.72
N GLY A 108 -18.07 18.10 3.42
CA GLY A 108 -18.06 19.28 2.55
C GLY A 108 -16.80 20.15 2.62
N TRP A 109 -15.80 19.74 3.41
CA TRP A 109 -14.45 20.28 3.28
C TRP A 109 -13.73 19.51 2.19
N THR A 110 -13.07 20.23 1.25
CA THR A 110 -12.41 19.60 0.11
C THR A 110 -10.96 20.00 0.00
N LYS A 111 -10.11 19.03 -0.38
CA LYS A 111 -8.70 19.24 -0.75
C LYS A 111 -8.36 18.39 -1.97
N LYS A 112 -7.76 19.00 -2.98
CA LYS A 112 -7.11 18.29 -4.08
C LYS A 112 -5.62 18.51 -3.99
N GLU A 113 -4.84 17.45 -4.11
CA GLU A 113 -3.39 17.51 -4.02
C GLU A 113 -2.76 16.59 -5.07
N LYS A 114 -1.69 17.04 -5.68
CA LYS A 114 -0.93 16.29 -6.68
C LYS A 114 0.56 16.43 -6.40
N TYR A 115 1.28 15.32 -6.35
CA TYR A 115 2.73 15.27 -6.30
C TYR A 115 3.28 14.69 -7.59
N VAL A 116 4.20 15.42 -8.23
CA VAL A 116 4.98 14.93 -9.38
C VAL A 116 6.39 14.64 -8.89
N PHE A 117 6.79 13.36 -8.93
CA PHE A 117 8.12 12.90 -8.53
C PHE A 117 9.07 12.95 -9.72
N LYS A 118 10.18 13.70 -9.60
CA LYS A 118 11.19 13.80 -10.65
C LYS A 118 12.59 13.73 -10.04
N GLY A 119 13.27 12.60 -10.22
CA GLY A 119 14.58 12.38 -9.59
C GLY A 119 14.49 12.44 -8.06
N ASN A 120 15.18 13.40 -7.47
CA ASN A 120 15.21 13.66 -6.03
C ASN A 120 14.37 14.89 -5.65
N SER A 121 13.35 15.23 -6.42
CA SER A 121 12.45 16.32 -6.10
C SER A 121 10.99 15.94 -6.27
N VAL A 122 10.13 16.63 -5.53
CA VAL A 122 8.67 16.57 -5.67
C VAL A 122 8.17 17.98 -5.92
N THR A 123 7.33 18.13 -6.93
CA THR A 123 6.50 19.31 -7.12
C THR A 123 5.10 18.98 -6.62
N SER A 124 4.67 19.66 -5.57
CA SER A 124 3.32 19.61 -5.01
C SER A 124 2.47 20.70 -5.65
N THR A 125 1.24 20.37 -5.99
CA THR A 125 0.17 21.33 -6.30
C THR A 125 -1.02 21.00 -5.42
N ALA A 126 -1.49 21.96 -4.62
CA ALA A 126 -2.55 21.77 -3.66
C ALA A 126 -3.63 22.85 -3.76
N LYS A 127 -4.89 22.43 -3.76
CA LYS A 127 -6.09 23.27 -3.75
C LYS A 127 -6.98 22.87 -2.59
N ARG A 128 -7.26 23.75 -1.66
CA ARG A 128 -8.24 23.57 -0.59
C ARG A 128 -9.52 24.35 -0.90
N LYS A 129 -10.62 23.94 -0.30
CA LYS A 129 -11.89 24.68 -0.39
C LYS A 129 -11.65 26.14 0.01
N ASN A 130 -12.15 27.06 -0.82
CA ASN A 130 -12.07 28.52 -0.60
C ASN A 130 -10.64 29.10 -0.45
N CYS A 131 -9.59 28.38 -0.92
CA CYS A 131 -8.23 28.88 -0.97
C CYS A 131 -7.73 28.86 -2.42
N ASP A 132 -6.74 29.68 -2.71
CA ASP A 132 -6.04 29.60 -4.00
C ASP A 132 -5.21 28.32 -4.12
N GLU A 133 -4.95 27.92 -5.36
CA GLU A 133 -4.04 26.82 -5.62
C GLU A 133 -2.61 27.23 -5.30
N THR A 134 -1.90 26.36 -4.59
CA THR A 134 -0.50 26.56 -4.23
C THR A 134 0.38 25.55 -4.93
N THR A 135 1.58 25.94 -5.33
CA THR A 135 2.60 25.05 -5.90
C THR A 135 3.90 25.21 -5.11
N LYS A 136 4.51 24.07 -4.75
CA LYS A 136 5.77 24.04 -4.01
C LYS A 136 6.65 22.91 -4.53
N THR A 137 7.93 23.17 -4.70
CA THR A 137 8.93 22.15 -5.04
C THR A 137 9.91 21.99 -3.89
N PHE A 138 10.21 20.74 -3.52
CA PHE A 138 11.14 20.42 -2.44
C PHE A 138 11.94 19.15 -2.77
N THR A 139 13.12 19.05 -2.16
CA THR A 139 14.03 17.91 -2.33
C THR A 139 13.58 16.74 -1.48
N ILE A 140 13.71 15.52 -2.01
CA ILE A 140 13.41 14.25 -1.35
C ILE A 140 14.58 13.28 -1.50
N GLY A 141 14.62 12.24 -0.65
CA GLY A 141 15.49 11.09 -0.84
C GLY A 141 15.03 10.20 -2.02
N GLY A 142 15.97 9.52 -2.67
CA GLY A 142 15.69 8.70 -3.86
C GLY A 142 14.75 7.50 -3.64
N SER A 143 14.53 7.10 -2.38
CA SER A 143 13.63 5.99 -1.98
C SER A 143 12.31 6.47 -1.35
N THR A 144 12.04 7.79 -1.40
CA THR A 144 10.82 8.36 -0.83
C THR A 144 9.58 7.84 -1.56
N GLN A 145 8.55 7.50 -0.80
CA GLN A 145 7.26 6.97 -1.26
C GLN A 145 6.15 8.00 -1.01
N ASP A 146 4.96 7.77 -1.54
CA ASP A 146 3.70 8.30 -1.03
C ASP A 146 3.01 7.25 -0.13
N VAL A 147 1.88 7.60 0.47
CA VAL A 147 1.18 6.72 1.42
C VAL A 147 0.63 5.46 0.75
N VAL A 148 0.18 5.56 -0.51
CA VAL A 148 -0.39 4.42 -1.26
C VAL A 148 0.72 3.50 -1.73
N SER A 149 1.77 4.05 -2.35
CA SER A 149 2.90 3.25 -2.83
C SER A 149 3.64 2.55 -1.69
N LEU A 150 3.75 3.16 -0.49
CA LEU A 150 4.32 2.51 0.69
C LEU A 150 3.54 1.27 1.09
N MET A 151 2.20 1.30 1.08
CA MET A 151 1.36 0.14 1.42
C MET A 151 1.70 -1.08 0.56
N TYR A 152 1.88 -0.87 -0.75
CA TYR A 152 2.29 -1.94 -1.66
C TYR A 152 3.77 -2.27 -1.55
N LYS A 153 4.63 -1.29 -1.27
CA LYS A 153 6.07 -1.51 -1.07
C LYS A 153 6.38 -2.42 0.11
N ILE A 154 5.63 -2.31 1.20
CA ILE A 154 5.77 -3.19 2.38
C ILE A 154 5.54 -4.66 1.99
N ARG A 155 4.63 -4.95 1.06
CA ARG A 155 4.35 -6.31 0.57
C ARG A 155 5.53 -6.95 -0.17
N THR A 156 6.50 -6.16 -0.64
CA THR A 156 7.69 -6.67 -1.32
C THR A 156 8.81 -7.07 -0.35
N LEU A 157 8.67 -6.82 0.95
CA LEU A 157 9.66 -7.18 1.95
C LEU A 157 9.72 -8.71 2.13
N ASP A 158 10.92 -9.21 2.36
CA ASP A 158 11.16 -10.62 2.69
C ASP A 158 11.12 -10.82 4.22
N PHE A 159 9.91 -11.03 4.74
CA PHE A 159 9.70 -11.23 6.17
C PHE A 159 10.30 -12.55 6.68
N ASN A 160 10.56 -13.54 5.80
CA ASN A 160 11.20 -14.79 6.21
C ASN A 160 12.67 -14.58 6.62
N LYS A 161 13.31 -13.53 6.10
CA LYS A 161 14.67 -13.14 6.48
C LYS A 161 14.72 -12.19 7.68
N MET A 162 13.56 -11.72 8.16
CA MET A 162 13.48 -10.81 9.30
C MET A 162 13.28 -11.59 10.61
N LYS A 163 13.99 -11.19 11.65
CA LYS A 163 13.74 -11.66 13.02
C LYS A 163 12.63 -10.83 13.66
N THR A 164 11.86 -11.45 14.55
CA THR A 164 10.89 -10.72 15.40
C THR A 164 11.59 -9.57 16.13
N GLY A 165 10.99 -8.39 16.09
CA GLY A 165 11.58 -7.15 16.61
C GLY A 165 12.43 -6.36 15.61
N GLN A 166 12.83 -6.95 14.50
CA GLN A 166 13.59 -6.25 13.45
C GLN A 166 12.69 -5.27 12.68
N SER A 167 13.27 -4.14 12.28
CA SER A 167 12.56 -3.04 11.62
C SER A 167 13.18 -2.69 10.28
N GLN A 168 12.33 -2.18 9.37
CA GLN A 168 12.69 -1.55 8.11
C GLN A 168 12.18 -0.12 8.10
N SER A 169 13.03 0.84 7.71
CA SER A 169 12.68 2.25 7.66
C SER A 169 12.39 2.71 6.24
N PHE A 170 11.42 3.61 6.12
CA PHE A 170 11.00 4.27 4.89
C PHE A 170 10.83 5.77 5.14
N VAL A 171 10.68 6.53 4.07
CA VAL A 171 10.26 7.94 4.12
C VAL A 171 9.09 8.11 3.18
N ILE A 172 8.03 8.77 3.63
CA ILE A 172 6.92 9.18 2.76
C ILE A 172 6.84 10.69 2.67
N VAL A 173 6.24 11.18 1.59
CA VAL A 173 5.76 12.56 1.50
C VAL A 173 4.27 12.56 1.76
N PHE A 174 3.84 13.37 2.71
CA PHE A 174 2.43 13.61 3.03
C PHE A 174 2.27 15.06 3.55
N ASP A 175 1.25 15.77 3.08
CA ASP A 175 1.04 17.19 3.39
C ASP A 175 2.32 18.02 3.24
N GLU A 176 3.02 17.82 2.11
CA GLU A 176 4.29 18.52 1.74
C GLU A 176 5.44 18.33 2.74
N THR A 177 5.31 17.34 3.62
CA THR A 177 6.29 17.01 4.66
C THR A 177 6.84 15.61 4.45
N GLN A 178 8.15 15.44 4.63
CA GLN A 178 8.80 14.14 4.64
C GLN A 178 8.66 13.52 6.03
N ILE A 179 8.01 12.36 6.09
CA ILE A 179 7.70 11.65 7.34
C ILE A 179 8.47 10.32 7.35
N PRO A 180 9.39 10.13 8.31
CA PRO A 180 10.00 8.82 8.56
C PRO A 180 8.94 7.82 9.06
N VAL A 181 8.90 6.65 8.42
CA VAL A 181 8.02 5.53 8.78
C VAL A 181 8.87 4.30 9.08
N THR A 182 8.58 3.63 10.17
CA THR A 182 9.25 2.39 10.57
C THR A 182 8.23 1.26 10.58
N ILE A 183 8.54 0.17 9.88
CA ILE A 183 7.78 -1.08 9.87
C ILE A 183 8.57 -2.11 10.67
N LYS A 184 7.97 -2.66 11.73
CA LYS A 184 8.62 -3.62 12.62
C LYS A 184 7.85 -4.93 12.62
N LEU A 185 8.55 -6.05 12.42
CA LEU A 185 7.97 -7.38 12.51
C LEU A 185 7.75 -7.74 13.99
N LEU A 186 6.51 -8.02 14.38
CA LEU A 186 6.14 -8.44 15.74
C LEU A 186 5.98 -9.97 15.88
N GLY A 187 5.90 -10.71 14.75
CA GLY A 187 5.68 -12.15 14.71
C GLY A 187 4.61 -12.53 13.70
N THR A 188 3.95 -13.66 13.92
CA THR A 188 2.84 -14.15 13.10
C THR A 188 1.61 -14.44 13.97
N GLU A 189 0.42 -14.31 13.37
CA GLU A 189 -0.86 -14.50 14.05
C GLU A 189 -1.92 -14.95 13.04
N ALA A 190 -2.82 -15.84 13.44
CA ALA A 190 -3.95 -16.23 12.60
C ALA A 190 -5.02 -15.14 12.64
N VAL A 191 -5.47 -14.69 11.46
CA VAL A 191 -6.41 -13.58 11.29
C VAL A 191 -7.49 -13.95 10.29
N SER A 192 -8.74 -13.54 10.55
CA SER A 192 -9.82 -13.63 9.57
C SER A 192 -9.55 -12.70 8.39
N ALA A 193 -9.60 -13.23 7.18
CA ALA A 193 -9.23 -12.56 5.94
C ALA A 193 -10.41 -12.49 4.95
N GLY A 194 -11.62 -12.22 5.43
CA GLY A 194 -12.82 -12.10 4.60
C GLY A 194 -13.08 -13.38 3.79
N ASN A 195 -13.27 -13.23 2.48
CA ASN A 195 -13.52 -14.36 1.58
C ASN A 195 -12.33 -15.32 1.40
N LEU A 196 -11.15 -14.99 1.93
CA LEU A 196 -9.99 -15.85 1.94
C LEU A 196 -9.97 -16.84 3.12
N GLY A 197 -10.93 -16.73 4.06
CA GLY A 197 -10.99 -17.53 5.28
C GLY A 197 -9.96 -17.09 6.33
N SER A 198 -9.58 -17.98 7.25
CA SER A 198 -8.52 -17.70 8.23
C SER A 198 -7.15 -17.86 7.58
N LYS A 199 -6.24 -16.90 7.80
CA LYS A 199 -4.88 -16.90 7.27
C LYS A 199 -3.87 -16.68 8.38
N ASN A 200 -2.74 -17.40 8.32
CA ASN A 200 -1.56 -17.00 9.09
C ASN A 200 -0.98 -15.73 8.48
N CYS A 201 -0.73 -14.73 9.29
CA CYS A 201 -0.32 -13.39 8.84
C CYS A 201 0.93 -12.91 9.58
N TYR A 202 1.80 -12.21 8.87
CA TYR A 202 2.82 -11.39 9.51
C TYR A 202 2.14 -10.24 10.22
N LYS A 203 2.40 -10.10 11.51
CA LYS A 203 1.95 -8.99 12.34
C LYS A 203 3.03 -7.92 12.36
N LEU A 204 2.72 -6.76 11.85
CA LEU A 204 3.65 -5.64 11.73
C LEU A 204 3.14 -4.45 12.54
N SER A 205 4.04 -3.73 13.22
CA SER A 205 3.71 -2.40 13.72
C SER A 205 4.23 -1.33 12.78
N ILE A 206 3.46 -0.23 12.69
CA ILE A 206 3.82 0.98 11.96
C ILE A 206 4.09 2.08 12.97
N GLY A 207 5.29 2.61 12.95
CA GLY A 207 5.68 3.83 13.66
C GLY A 207 5.88 4.96 12.66
N ALA A 208 5.25 6.11 12.91
CA ALA A 208 5.49 7.32 12.17
C ALA A 208 5.61 8.50 13.15
N LYS A 209 6.52 9.43 12.90
CA LYS A 209 6.65 10.66 13.70
C LYS A 209 5.61 11.68 13.20
N THR A 210 4.34 11.45 13.54
CA THR A 210 3.24 12.36 13.23
C THR A 210 2.31 12.50 14.43
N ASP A 211 1.53 13.57 14.47
CA ASP A 211 0.47 13.75 15.46
C ASP A 211 -0.76 12.87 15.18
N VAL A 212 -0.85 12.29 13.99
CA VAL A 212 -2.00 11.48 13.54
C VAL A 212 -1.93 10.06 14.08
N LEU A 213 -0.75 9.41 14.04
CA LEU A 213 -0.56 8.04 14.53
C LEU A 213 0.06 8.06 15.92
N LYS A 214 -0.73 7.74 16.94
CA LYS A 214 -0.28 7.73 18.34
C LYS A 214 -0.06 6.33 18.89
N GLY A 215 0.87 6.24 19.82
CA GLY A 215 1.16 5.04 20.59
C GLY A 215 2.16 4.09 19.91
N LYS A 216 3.18 3.71 20.66
CA LYS A 216 4.18 2.73 20.26
C LYS A 216 3.49 1.36 20.04
N ASP A 217 3.75 0.75 18.88
CA ASP A 217 3.24 -0.57 18.50
C ASP A 217 1.69 -0.73 18.55
N LYS A 218 0.92 0.37 18.49
CA LYS A 218 -0.56 0.35 18.47
C LYS A 218 -1.15 0.39 17.05
N ASN A 219 -0.37 0.84 16.08
CA ASN A 219 -0.78 0.84 14.68
C ASN A 219 -0.24 -0.41 14.02
N LEU A 220 -1.14 -1.32 13.63
CA LEU A 220 -0.79 -2.66 13.18
C LEU A 220 -1.28 -2.91 11.75
N ILE A 221 -0.46 -3.61 10.96
CA ILE A 221 -0.88 -4.22 9.69
C ILE A 221 -0.63 -5.72 9.77
N TYR A 222 -1.59 -6.49 9.30
CA TYR A 222 -1.50 -7.93 9.15
C TYR A 222 -1.49 -8.28 7.67
N LEU A 223 -0.39 -8.87 7.20
CA LEU A 223 -0.21 -9.33 5.82
C LEU A 223 -0.24 -10.85 5.80
N THR A 224 -0.93 -11.48 4.83
CA THR A 224 -0.87 -12.94 4.70
C THR A 224 0.57 -13.42 4.62
N ALA A 225 0.89 -14.52 5.33
CA ALA A 225 2.24 -15.09 5.38
C ALA A 225 2.48 -16.01 4.16
N ASP A 226 2.20 -15.51 2.97
CA ASP A 226 2.42 -16.14 1.68
C ASP A 226 3.12 -15.18 0.71
N SER A 227 3.32 -15.59 -0.54
CA SER A 227 4.00 -14.77 -1.56
C SER A 227 3.24 -13.48 -1.91
N LYS A 228 1.91 -13.44 -1.73
CA LYS A 228 1.04 -12.30 -2.10
C LYS A 228 1.06 -11.21 -1.04
N LYS A 229 1.25 -11.58 0.24
CA LYS A 229 1.26 -10.66 1.40
C LYS A 229 0.09 -9.68 1.37
N ILE A 230 -1.13 -10.23 1.21
CA ILE A 230 -2.37 -9.43 1.16
C ILE A 230 -2.60 -8.77 2.51
N PRO A 231 -2.82 -7.44 2.57
CA PRO A 231 -3.22 -6.78 3.81
C PRO A 231 -4.63 -7.22 4.20
N VAL A 232 -4.79 -7.93 5.32
CA VAL A 232 -6.09 -8.49 5.74
C VAL A 232 -6.72 -7.73 6.88
N LEU A 233 -5.90 -7.09 7.72
CA LEU A 233 -6.37 -6.29 8.83
C LEU A 233 -5.39 -5.16 9.10
N MET A 234 -5.91 -3.95 9.25
CA MET A 234 -5.16 -2.78 9.70
C MET A 234 -5.85 -2.21 10.93
N LYS A 235 -5.10 -2.00 12.01
CA LYS A 235 -5.59 -1.35 13.24
C LYS A 235 -4.83 -0.06 13.44
N PHE A 236 -5.52 0.99 13.82
CA PHE A 236 -4.91 2.29 14.05
C PHE A 236 -5.46 2.96 15.30
N SER A 237 -4.58 3.67 15.98
CA SER A 237 -4.89 4.51 17.14
C SER A 237 -4.64 5.95 16.75
N ILE A 238 -5.68 6.76 16.80
CA ILE A 238 -5.66 8.19 16.53
C ILE A 238 -6.04 8.96 17.81
N PRO A 239 -5.82 10.28 17.89
CA PRO A 239 -6.09 11.04 19.10
C PRO A 239 -7.52 10.89 19.65
N VAL A 240 -8.49 10.65 18.76
CA VAL A 240 -9.92 10.58 19.12
C VAL A 240 -10.42 9.14 19.30
N GLY A 241 -9.56 8.11 19.21
CA GLY A 241 -9.96 6.72 19.44
C GLY A 241 -9.20 5.70 18.60
N THR A 242 -9.82 4.54 18.41
CA THR A 242 -9.23 3.44 17.65
C THR A 242 -10.14 3.02 16.49
N GLY A 243 -9.54 2.64 15.40
CA GLY A 243 -10.25 2.13 14.24
C GLY A 243 -9.55 0.93 13.62
N GLN A 244 -10.23 0.30 12.68
CA GLN A 244 -9.66 -0.79 11.89
C GLN A 244 -10.25 -0.84 10.49
N LEU A 245 -9.46 -1.40 9.57
CA LEU A 245 -9.89 -1.85 8.25
C LEU A 245 -9.75 -3.37 8.22
N ALA A 246 -10.86 -4.08 8.09
CA ALA A 246 -10.87 -5.54 7.99
C ALA A 246 -11.25 -5.95 6.58
N LEU A 247 -10.44 -6.80 5.94
CA LEU A 247 -10.69 -7.31 4.60
C LEU A 247 -12.01 -8.08 4.56
N THR A 248 -12.88 -7.74 3.62
CA THR A 248 -14.14 -8.46 3.36
C THR A 248 -14.08 -9.25 2.06
N SER A 249 -13.38 -8.72 1.05
CA SER A 249 -13.25 -9.38 -0.25
C SER A 249 -11.90 -9.08 -0.89
N ALA A 250 -11.31 -10.11 -1.51
CA ALA A 250 -10.13 -10.02 -2.35
C ALA A 250 -10.39 -10.76 -3.67
N THR A 251 -10.14 -10.10 -4.79
CA THR A 251 -10.26 -10.64 -6.15
C THR A 251 -9.08 -10.19 -6.99
N GLY A 252 -8.80 -10.87 -8.10
CA GLY A 252 -7.67 -10.54 -8.98
C GLY A 252 -6.28 -10.74 -8.37
N ILE A 253 -6.19 -11.58 -7.31
CA ILE A 253 -4.96 -11.80 -6.52
C ILE A 253 -4.17 -13.01 -7.00
#